data_7d90f27a5de123681a6cc6ab28ee3b56
#
_entry.id   7d90f27a5de123681a6cc6ab28ee3b56
#
_cell.length_a   1.000
_cell.length_b   1.000
_cell.length_c   1.000
_cell.angle_alpha   90.00
_cell.angle_beta   90.00
_cell.angle_gamma   90.00
#
_symmetry.space_group_name_H-M   'P 1'
#
loop_
_entity.id
_entity.type
_entity.pdbx_description
1 polymer ?
#
loop_
_entity_poly.entity_id
_entity_poly.type
_entity_poly.pdbx_seq_one_letter_code
_entity_poly.pdbx_strand_id
1 'polypeptide(L)'
;RRQRQMCIRDRETAAAALAFARQHLGAQPVSGLVFTHSHVDHFGGALGVLTAQDAKARSVPIVAPVGFMEEATSENVLLGPAMSRRAGFMYGSQLPRDARGVVDNGLGMAVAVGRIGILPPTVLIDQPTQALDIDGVRFVFHNVPGSEAPAEMVFELPDLRAFGAAELVSQTLHNLYTLRGAKVRDALAWSRYIDSALSLIHI
;
A
#
# COMPACT_ATOMS: atom_id res chain seq x y z
N ARG A 1 5.67 21.45 -1.27
CA ARG A 1 6.60 20.29 -1.30
C ARG A 1 5.79 19.12 -1.84
N ARG A 2 6.16 18.57 -3.00
CA ARG A 2 5.51 17.38 -3.55
C ARG A 2 5.88 16.20 -2.66
N GLN A 3 4.91 15.69 -1.90
CA GLN A 3 5.04 14.43 -1.21
C GLN A 3 4.98 13.34 -2.27
N ARG A 4 6.12 12.76 -2.62
CA ARG A 4 6.15 11.56 -3.44
C ARG A 4 5.83 10.40 -2.50
N GLN A 5 4.72 9.72 -2.74
CA GLN A 5 4.46 8.43 -2.14
C GLN A 5 5.55 7.48 -2.60
N MET A 6 6.41 7.06 -1.70
CA MET A 6 7.46 6.08 -2.00
C MET A 6 6.84 4.70 -1.83
N CYS A 7 6.60 4.01 -2.92
CA CYS A 7 6.25 2.60 -2.90
C CYS A 7 7.47 1.80 -2.41
N ILE A 8 7.46 1.40 -1.15
CA ILE A 8 8.53 0.62 -0.51
C ILE A 8 8.25 -0.86 -0.77
N ARG A 9 8.57 -1.29 -1.98
CA ARG A 9 8.19 -2.59 -2.52
C ARG A 9 8.90 -3.78 -1.88
N ASP A 10 10.15 -3.61 -1.43
CA ASP A 10 11.01 -4.70 -1.01
C ASP A 10 11.62 -4.48 0.37
N ARG A 11 12.14 -5.58 0.94
CA ARG A 11 12.71 -5.59 2.31
C ARG A 11 13.89 -4.65 2.47
N GLU A 12 14.75 -4.61 1.49
CA GLU A 12 16.00 -3.87 1.52
C GLU A 12 15.72 -2.36 1.54
N THR A 13 14.84 -1.91 0.66
CA THR A 13 14.41 -0.50 0.61
C THR A 13 13.64 -0.11 1.86
N ALA A 14 12.74 -0.98 2.36
CA ALA A 14 11.99 -0.73 3.59
C ALA A 14 12.90 -0.63 4.82
N ALA A 15 13.88 -1.53 4.94
CA ALA A 15 14.85 -1.51 6.02
C ALA A 15 15.72 -0.22 5.98
N ALA A 16 16.15 0.19 4.79
CA ALA A 16 16.93 1.42 4.61
C ALA A 16 16.10 2.66 4.97
N ALA A 17 14.83 2.71 4.56
CA ALA A 17 13.91 3.81 4.89
C ALA A 17 13.67 3.90 6.41
N LEU A 18 13.46 2.76 7.09
CA LEU A 18 13.31 2.71 8.54
C LEU A 18 14.60 3.16 9.25
N ALA A 19 15.75 2.70 8.77
CA ALA A 19 17.05 3.12 9.34
C ALA A 19 17.25 4.64 9.20
N PHE A 20 16.94 5.19 8.03
CA PHE A 20 16.98 6.62 7.79
C PHE A 20 16.03 7.41 8.70
N ALA A 21 14.78 6.95 8.84
CA ALA A 21 13.82 7.56 9.76
C ALA A 21 14.34 7.57 11.21
N ARG A 22 14.93 6.45 11.67
CA ARG A 22 15.50 6.33 13.02
C ARG A 22 16.70 7.24 13.28
N GLN A 23 17.50 7.55 12.27
CA GLN A 23 18.59 8.51 12.37
C GLN A 23 18.08 9.94 12.66
N HIS A 24 16.90 10.30 12.14
CA HIS A 24 16.35 11.66 12.25
C HIS A 24 15.27 11.83 13.32
N LEU A 25 14.56 10.77 13.65
CA LEU A 25 13.39 10.80 14.55
C LEU A 25 13.61 10.01 15.85
N GLY A 26 14.78 9.38 16.01
CA GLY A 26 15.08 8.52 17.15
C GLY A 26 14.76 7.05 16.88
N ALA A 27 15.45 6.17 17.61
CA ALA A 27 15.40 4.72 17.44
C ALA A 27 14.17 4.09 18.14
N GLN A 28 12.97 4.57 17.85
CA GLN A 28 11.75 4.02 18.39
C GLN A 28 11.44 2.63 17.81
N PRO A 29 10.88 1.71 18.60
CA PRO A 29 10.40 0.44 18.10
C PRO A 29 9.17 0.63 17.22
N VAL A 30 8.95 -0.29 16.29
CA VAL A 30 7.70 -0.35 15.51
C VAL A 30 6.59 -0.86 16.43
N SER A 31 5.57 -0.06 16.68
CA SER A 31 4.45 -0.37 17.57
C SER A 31 3.18 -0.82 16.84
N GLY A 32 3.12 -0.64 15.53
CA GLY A 32 2.05 -1.12 14.66
C GLY A 32 2.48 -1.18 13.21
N LEU A 33 1.85 -2.03 12.42
CA LEU A 33 2.01 -2.11 10.97
C LEU A 33 0.65 -2.08 10.32
N VAL A 34 0.44 -1.18 9.37
CA VAL A 34 -0.82 -1.00 8.68
C VAL A 34 -0.62 -1.23 7.18
N PHE A 35 -1.32 -2.21 6.63
CA PHE A 35 -1.43 -2.40 5.19
C PHE A 35 -2.68 -1.71 4.68
N THR A 36 -2.51 -0.70 3.84
CA THR A 36 -3.65 0.03 3.29
C THR A 36 -4.41 -0.78 2.25
N HIS A 37 -3.70 -1.57 1.44
CA HIS A 37 -4.31 -2.39 0.40
C HIS A 37 -3.41 -3.54 -0.07
N SER A 38 -3.92 -4.38 -0.95
CA SER A 38 -3.37 -5.69 -1.32
C SER A 38 -2.32 -5.67 -2.43
N HIS A 39 -1.86 -4.50 -2.90
CA HIS A 39 -0.80 -4.44 -3.90
C HIS A 39 0.59 -4.64 -3.30
N VAL A 40 1.45 -5.36 -4.02
CA VAL A 40 2.75 -5.83 -3.51
C VAL A 40 3.73 -4.70 -3.16
N ASP A 41 3.65 -3.58 -3.84
CA ASP A 41 4.46 -2.40 -3.58
C ASP A 41 4.07 -1.67 -2.28
N HIS A 42 2.96 -2.04 -1.66
CA HIS A 42 2.50 -1.51 -0.37
C HIS A 42 2.68 -2.48 0.80
N PHE A 43 2.90 -3.77 0.56
CA PHE A 43 3.14 -4.73 1.63
C PHE A 43 4.46 -5.48 1.53
N GLY A 44 5.05 -5.55 0.33
CA GLY A 44 6.20 -6.42 0.04
C GLY A 44 7.45 -6.15 0.87
N GLY A 45 7.60 -4.94 1.37
CA GLY A 45 8.70 -4.50 2.24
C GLY A 45 8.51 -4.78 3.73
N ALA A 46 7.38 -5.32 4.17
CA ALA A 46 7.01 -5.46 5.59
C ALA A 46 8.09 -6.13 6.44
N LEU A 47 8.70 -7.20 5.92
CA LEU A 47 9.77 -7.94 6.62
C LEU A 47 11.10 -7.16 6.72
N GLY A 48 11.24 -6.02 6.08
CA GLY A 48 12.33 -5.08 6.29
C GLY A 48 12.10 -4.13 7.46
N VAL A 49 10.84 -4.00 7.90
CA VAL A 49 10.42 -3.12 8.98
C VAL A 49 10.20 -3.88 10.28
N LEU A 50 9.60 -5.07 10.20
CA LEU A 50 9.22 -5.89 11.35
C LEU A 50 9.40 -7.37 11.01
N THR A 51 10.10 -8.12 11.87
CA THR A 51 10.18 -9.57 11.70
C THR A 51 8.94 -10.25 12.27
N ALA A 52 8.60 -11.44 11.76
CA ALA A 52 7.48 -12.22 12.31
C ALA A 52 7.70 -12.59 13.78
N GLN A 53 8.96 -12.85 14.16
CA GLN A 53 9.34 -13.16 15.53
C GLN A 53 9.11 -11.96 16.45
N ASP A 54 9.56 -10.75 16.06
CA ASP A 54 9.39 -9.53 16.85
C ASP A 54 7.92 -9.13 16.93
N ALA A 55 7.17 -9.26 15.82
CA ALA A 55 5.75 -9.01 15.81
C ALA A 55 5.01 -9.85 16.85
N LYS A 56 5.31 -11.16 16.89
CA LYS A 56 4.72 -12.10 17.86
C LYS A 56 5.18 -11.81 19.28
N ALA A 57 6.50 -11.68 19.51
CA ALA A 57 7.08 -11.52 20.84
C ALA A 57 6.58 -10.22 21.53
N ARG A 58 6.32 -9.17 20.76
CA ARG A 58 5.90 -7.86 21.28
C ARG A 58 4.41 -7.60 21.07
N SER A 59 3.66 -8.57 20.54
CA SER A 59 2.24 -8.44 20.22
C SER A 59 1.94 -7.20 19.36
N VAL A 60 2.81 -6.90 18.38
CA VAL A 60 2.65 -5.75 17.50
C VAL A 60 1.45 -6.00 16.58
N PRO A 61 0.42 -5.13 16.58
CA PRO A 61 -0.72 -5.29 15.70
C PRO A 61 -0.31 -5.10 14.23
N ILE A 62 -0.74 -6.03 13.39
CA ILE A 62 -0.61 -5.97 11.93
C ILE A 62 -2.03 -5.82 11.39
N VAL A 63 -2.36 -4.62 10.94
CA VAL A 63 -3.72 -4.22 10.56
C VAL A 63 -3.85 -4.24 9.05
N ALA A 64 -4.94 -4.79 8.53
CA ALA A 64 -5.24 -4.79 7.10
C ALA A 64 -6.76 -4.77 6.85
N PRO A 65 -7.21 -4.36 5.66
CA PRO A 65 -8.61 -4.49 5.28
C PRO A 65 -9.01 -5.96 5.13
N VAL A 66 -10.28 -6.24 5.35
CA VAL A 66 -10.85 -7.58 5.07
C VAL A 66 -10.59 -7.98 3.61
N GLY A 67 -10.27 -9.26 3.36
CA GLY A 67 -9.91 -9.78 2.03
C GLY A 67 -8.45 -9.55 1.63
N PHE A 68 -7.64 -8.84 2.42
CA PHE A 68 -6.26 -8.51 2.09
C PHE A 68 -5.41 -9.72 1.69
N MET A 69 -5.39 -10.79 2.49
CA MET A 69 -4.57 -11.98 2.21
C MET A 69 -5.03 -12.73 0.97
N GLU A 70 -6.34 -12.80 0.76
CA GLU A 70 -6.92 -13.43 -0.43
C GLU A 70 -6.50 -12.70 -1.70
N GLU A 71 -6.67 -11.38 -1.73
CA GLU A 71 -6.35 -10.56 -2.89
C GLU A 71 -4.83 -10.48 -3.15
N ALA A 72 -4.03 -10.31 -2.11
CA ALA A 72 -2.57 -10.33 -2.22
C ALA A 72 -2.05 -11.67 -2.77
N THR A 73 -2.63 -12.79 -2.33
CA THR A 73 -2.27 -14.14 -2.82
C THR A 73 -2.75 -14.34 -4.26
N SER A 74 -3.98 -13.94 -4.56
CA SER A 74 -4.57 -14.05 -5.90
C SER A 74 -3.70 -13.38 -6.96
N GLU A 75 -3.34 -12.13 -6.76
CA GLU A 75 -2.55 -11.35 -7.72
C GLU A 75 -1.08 -11.79 -7.79
N ASN A 76 -0.44 -12.01 -6.65
CA ASN A 76 1.02 -12.15 -6.63
C ASN A 76 1.50 -13.61 -6.69
N VAL A 77 0.66 -14.57 -6.28
CA VAL A 77 1.02 -15.99 -6.30
C VAL A 77 0.30 -16.72 -7.44
N LEU A 78 -1.03 -16.69 -7.46
CA LEU A 78 -1.80 -17.47 -8.43
C LEU A 78 -1.66 -16.90 -9.85
N LEU A 79 -1.82 -15.60 -10.03
CA LEU A 79 -1.73 -14.91 -11.32
C LEU A 79 -0.36 -14.29 -11.58
N GLY A 80 0.51 -14.26 -10.58
CA GLY A 80 1.81 -13.58 -10.60
C GLY A 80 2.64 -13.84 -11.85
N PRO A 81 2.87 -15.10 -12.29
CA PRO A 81 3.65 -15.39 -13.48
C PRO A 81 3.04 -14.83 -14.78
N ALA A 82 1.71 -14.85 -14.91
CA ALA A 82 1.01 -14.29 -16.06
C ALA A 82 1.07 -12.76 -16.06
N MET A 83 0.83 -12.16 -14.91
CA MET A 83 0.87 -10.70 -14.73
C MET A 83 2.29 -10.15 -14.94
N SER A 84 3.32 -10.85 -14.45
CA SER A 84 4.72 -10.45 -14.65
C SER A 84 5.12 -10.43 -16.14
N ARG A 85 4.71 -11.43 -16.89
CA ARG A 85 4.96 -11.44 -18.35
C ARG A 85 4.29 -10.25 -19.05
N ARG A 86 3.03 -9.96 -18.72
CA ARG A 86 2.28 -8.84 -19.30
C ARG A 86 2.84 -7.49 -18.84
N ALA A 87 3.29 -7.38 -17.60
CA ALA A 87 3.92 -6.19 -17.06
C ALA A 87 5.18 -5.80 -17.84
N GLY A 88 5.96 -6.77 -18.34
CA GLY A 88 7.10 -6.53 -19.23
C GLY A 88 6.72 -5.74 -20.48
N PHE A 89 5.57 -6.04 -21.07
CA PHE A 89 5.03 -5.27 -22.21
C PHE A 89 4.41 -3.95 -21.77
N MET A 90 3.65 -3.93 -20.68
CA MET A 90 2.98 -2.73 -20.18
C MET A 90 3.97 -1.61 -19.80
N TYR A 91 5.06 -1.98 -19.15
CA TYR A 91 6.10 -1.03 -18.70
C TYR A 91 7.27 -0.88 -19.68
N GLY A 92 7.30 -1.65 -20.75
CA GLY A 92 8.39 -1.62 -21.72
C GLY A 92 9.75 -1.99 -21.12
N SER A 93 9.80 -2.83 -20.11
CA SER A 93 11.03 -3.11 -19.35
C SER A 93 12.16 -3.73 -20.16
N GLN A 94 11.86 -4.25 -21.36
CA GLN A 94 12.82 -4.84 -22.31
C GLN A 94 13.35 -3.82 -23.32
N LEU A 95 12.80 -2.60 -23.36
CA LEU A 95 13.26 -1.55 -24.25
C LEU A 95 14.52 -0.87 -23.68
N PRO A 96 15.36 -0.28 -24.55
CA PRO A 96 16.50 0.51 -24.11
C PRO A 96 16.05 1.66 -23.20
N ARG A 97 16.90 2.04 -22.25
CA ARG A 97 16.67 3.19 -21.40
C ARG A 97 17.21 4.46 -22.05
N ASP A 98 16.44 4.99 -22.97
CA ASP A 98 16.74 6.20 -23.70
C ASP A 98 15.45 6.91 -24.13
N ALA A 99 15.59 8.05 -24.83
CA ALA A 99 14.45 8.86 -25.27
C ALA A 99 13.53 8.16 -26.31
N ARG A 100 13.96 7.05 -26.90
CA ARG A 100 13.18 6.25 -27.86
C ARG A 100 12.64 4.95 -27.27
N GLY A 101 13.10 4.59 -26.08
CA GLY A 101 12.71 3.39 -25.35
C GLY A 101 11.91 3.71 -24.09
N VAL A 102 12.43 3.34 -22.93
CA VAL A 102 11.80 3.59 -21.62
C VAL A 102 12.47 4.76 -20.93
N VAL A 103 11.72 5.82 -20.69
CA VAL A 103 12.15 6.99 -19.92
C VAL A 103 11.66 6.87 -18.48
N ASP A 104 10.39 6.47 -18.29
CA ASP A 104 9.74 6.34 -16.99
C ASP A 104 8.63 5.29 -17.08
N ASN A 105 8.31 4.65 -15.96
CA ASN A 105 7.25 3.62 -15.90
C ASN A 105 6.01 4.07 -15.10
N GLY A 106 5.87 5.36 -14.83
CA GLY A 106 4.82 5.94 -14.01
C GLY A 106 5.14 5.97 -12.51
N LEU A 107 6.04 5.12 -12.05
CA LEU A 107 6.50 5.04 -10.66
C LEU A 107 7.91 5.62 -10.47
N GLY A 108 8.49 6.15 -11.55
CA GLY A 108 9.84 6.65 -11.64
C GLY A 108 10.65 5.93 -12.71
N MET A 109 11.94 6.21 -12.80
CA MET A 109 12.82 5.64 -13.82
C MET A 109 12.94 4.11 -13.72
N ALA A 110 12.79 3.56 -12.52
CA ALA A 110 12.74 2.12 -12.23
C ALA A 110 12.06 1.89 -10.89
N VAL A 111 11.38 0.76 -10.76
CA VAL A 111 10.92 0.28 -9.45
C VAL A 111 12.08 -0.39 -8.73
N ALA A 112 12.07 -0.29 -7.38
CA ALA A 112 13.01 -1.03 -6.56
C ALA A 112 12.84 -2.54 -6.77
N VAL A 113 13.95 -3.26 -6.84
CA VAL A 113 13.99 -4.72 -7.03
C VAL A 113 14.76 -5.33 -5.87
N GLY A 114 14.07 -6.10 -5.03
CA GLY A 114 14.63 -6.77 -3.87
C GLY A 114 13.75 -7.91 -3.42
N ARG A 115 13.99 -8.45 -2.23
CA ARG A 115 13.18 -9.54 -1.69
C ARG A 115 11.84 -9.01 -1.22
N ILE A 116 10.76 -9.61 -1.65
CA ILE A 116 9.41 -9.32 -1.19
C ILE A 116 8.95 -10.37 -0.18
N GLY A 117 8.05 -9.98 0.70
CA GLY A 117 7.45 -10.87 1.68
C GLY A 117 6.19 -10.25 2.28
N ILE A 118 5.44 -11.05 2.99
CA ILE A 118 4.21 -10.62 3.63
C ILE A 118 4.22 -11.06 5.09
N LEU A 119 3.67 -10.24 5.96
CA LEU A 119 3.31 -10.59 7.32
C LEU A 119 1.79 -10.75 7.37
N PRO A 120 1.26 -11.92 7.77
CA PRO A 120 -0.17 -12.08 7.91
C PRO A 120 -0.75 -11.05 8.90
N PRO A 121 -1.87 -10.39 8.57
CA PRO A 121 -2.55 -9.50 9.49
C PRO A 121 -2.99 -10.23 10.75
N THR A 122 -2.89 -9.53 11.89
CA THR A 122 -3.41 -9.99 13.18
C THR A 122 -4.71 -9.30 13.56
N VAL A 123 -5.01 -8.17 12.89
CA VAL A 123 -6.25 -7.39 13.06
C VAL A 123 -6.81 -7.11 11.67
N LEU A 124 -8.05 -7.47 11.44
CA LEU A 124 -8.77 -7.14 10.21
C LEU A 124 -9.77 -6.01 10.47
N ILE A 125 -9.77 -5.06 9.56
CA ILE A 125 -10.82 -4.05 9.49
C ILE A 125 -11.93 -4.62 8.62
N ASP A 126 -12.99 -5.11 9.25
CA ASP A 126 -14.10 -5.82 8.61
C ASP A 126 -15.41 -5.03 8.61
N GLN A 127 -15.47 -3.92 9.36
CA GLN A 127 -16.58 -3.01 9.32
C GLN A 127 -16.36 -1.88 8.30
N PRO A 128 -17.42 -1.27 7.77
CA PRO A 128 -17.29 -0.09 6.89
C PRO A 128 -16.43 1.02 7.52
N THR A 129 -16.60 1.23 8.83
CA THR A 129 -15.78 2.15 9.64
C THR A 129 -15.45 1.47 10.96
N GLN A 130 -14.18 1.48 11.35
CA GLN A 130 -13.70 0.84 12.58
C GLN A 130 -12.57 1.64 13.20
N ALA A 131 -12.67 1.89 14.51
CA ALA A 131 -11.64 2.58 15.26
C ALA A 131 -10.73 1.60 16.00
N LEU A 132 -9.43 1.91 16.06
CA LEU A 132 -8.42 1.20 16.85
C LEU A 132 -7.46 2.23 17.48
N ASP A 133 -7.01 1.94 18.69
CA ASP A 133 -5.91 2.67 19.30
C ASP A 133 -4.62 1.85 19.16
N ILE A 134 -3.61 2.43 18.55
CA ILE A 134 -2.31 1.81 18.33
C ILE A 134 -1.25 2.72 18.96
N ASP A 135 -0.61 2.24 20.03
CA ASP A 135 0.44 2.97 20.75
C ASP A 135 0.01 4.39 21.18
N GLY A 136 -1.24 4.51 21.67
CA GLY A 136 -1.82 5.78 22.12
C GLY A 136 -2.26 6.72 20.98
N VAL A 137 -2.18 6.28 19.73
CA VAL A 137 -2.70 7.03 18.59
C VAL A 137 -4.02 6.42 18.14
N ARG A 138 -5.06 7.22 18.06
CA ARG A 138 -6.37 6.81 17.58
C ARG A 138 -6.40 6.80 16.06
N PHE A 139 -6.73 5.66 15.48
CA PHE A 139 -7.02 5.46 14.06
C PHE A 139 -8.51 5.24 13.86
N VAL A 140 -9.09 5.85 12.85
CA VAL A 140 -10.43 5.54 12.35
C VAL A 140 -10.28 5.06 10.91
N PHE A 141 -10.42 3.76 10.71
CA PHE A 141 -10.29 3.12 9.39
C PHE A 141 -11.62 3.12 8.65
N HIS A 142 -11.57 3.33 7.34
CA HIS A 142 -12.72 3.22 6.42
C HIS A 142 -12.37 2.25 5.31
N ASN A 143 -13.16 1.18 5.18
CA ASN A 143 -13.03 0.24 4.06
C ASN A 143 -13.55 0.87 2.77
N VAL A 144 -12.74 0.79 1.71
CA VAL A 144 -13.03 1.33 0.37
C VAL A 144 -12.77 0.27 -0.72
N PRO A 145 -13.35 -0.94 -0.61
CA PRO A 145 -13.06 -2.06 -1.49
C PRO A 145 -13.43 -1.76 -2.95
N GLY A 146 -12.61 -2.28 -3.88
CA GLY A 146 -12.85 -2.11 -5.31
C GLY A 146 -12.50 -0.71 -5.84
N SER A 147 -11.85 0.14 -5.03
CA SER A 147 -11.27 1.39 -5.48
C SER A 147 -9.96 1.14 -6.25
N GLU A 148 -8.80 1.53 -5.73
CA GLU A 148 -7.53 1.24 -6.41
C GLU A 148 -7.18 -0.24 -6.32
N ALA A 149 -7.52 -0.91 -5.22
CA ALA A 149 -7.35 -2.34 -5.02
C ALA A 149 -8.68 -3.02 -4.60
N PRO A 150 -8.80 -4.36 -4.82
CA PRO A 150 -9.99 -5.11 -4.38
C PRO A 150 -10.20 -5.05 -2.87
N ALA A 151 -9.10 -5.12 -2.09
CA ALA A 151 -9.09 -4.94 -0.65
C ALA A 151 -8.28 -3.69 -0.34
N GLU A 152 -8.96 -2.60 0.05
CA GLU A 152 -8.36 -1.31 0.34
C GLU A 152 -9.08 -0.61 1.49
N MET A 153 -8.33 0.16 2.27
CA MET A 153 -8.84 1.04 3.31
C MET A 153 -8.04 2.34 3.38
N VAL A 154 -8.70 3.38 3.81
CA VAL A 154 -8.11 4.66 4.20
C VAL A 154 -8.28 4.85 5.71
N PHE A 155 -7.62 5.84 6.30
CA PHE A 155 -7.75 6.09 7.74
C PHE A 155 -7.58 7.55 8.10
N GLU A 156 -8.26 7.93 9.18
CA GLU A 156 -8.07 9.21 9.86
C GLU A 156 -7.21 9.02 11.10
N LEU A 157 -6.47 10.05 11.44
CA LEU A 157 -5.79 10.26 12.72
C LEU A 157 -6.40 11.53 13.33
N PRO A 158 -7.56 11.44 14.03
CA PRO A 158 -8.31 12.63 14.46
C PRO A 158 -7.49 13.57 15.34
N ASP A 159 -6.73 13.01 16.29
CA ASP A 159 -5.91 13.78 17.22
C ASP A 159 -4.76 14.54 16.53
N LEU A 160 -4.33 14.05 15.38
CA LEU A 160 -3.29 14.68 14.57
C LEU A 160 -3.86 15.51 13.41
N ARG A 161 -5.19 15.51 13.23
CA ARG A 161 -5.86 16.13 12.08
C ARG A 161 -5.21 15.73 10.75
N ALA A 162 -4.96 14.42 10.60
CA ALA A 162 -4.30 13.85 9.44
C ALA A 162 -5.17 12.76 8.81
N PHE A 163 -5.05 12.60 7.50
CA PHE A 163 -5.78 11.60 6.73
C PHE A 163 -4.80 10.81 5.84
N GLY A 164 -4.81 9.50 6.01
CA GLY A 164 -4.06 8.55 5.19
C GLY A 164 -4.93 8.06 4.03
N ALA A 165 -4.81 8.71 2.87
CA ALA A 165 -5.66 8.44 1.71
C ALA A 165 -5.26 7.17 0.92
N ALA A 166 -4.20 6.47 1.31
CA ALA A 166 -3.63 5.36 0.53
C ALA A 166 -3.41 5.76 -0.94
N GLU A 167 -3.95 5.01 -1.89
CA GLU A 167 -4.00 5.38 -3.31
C GLU A 167 -5.42 5.73 -3.80
N LEU A 168 -6.39 5.82 -2.86
CA LEU A 168 -7.76 6.25 -3.16
C LEU A 168 -7.80 7.60 -3.89
N VAL A 169 -6.94 8.55 -3.46
CA VAL A 169 -6.85 9.90 -4.05
C VAL A 169 -5.47 10.11 -4.65
N SER A 170 -5.39 10.27 -5.95
CA SER A 170 -4.17 10.59 -6.68
C SER A 170 -4.33 11.89 -7.48
N GLN A 171 -3.20 12.50 -7.89
CA GLN A 171 -3.21 13.71 -8.72
C GLN A 171 -3.45 13.42 -10.21
N THR A 172 -3.52 12.17 -10.60
CA THR A 172 -3.66 11.73 -11.98
C THR A 172 -4.92 10.90 -12.13
N LEU A 173 -5.46 10.85 -13.34
CA LEU A 173 -6.54 9.93 -13.66
C LEU A 173 -6.00 8.49 -13.60
N HIS A 174 -6.42 7.75 -12.58
CA HIS A 174 -6.03 6.36 -12.41
C HIS A 174 -6.81 5.47 -13.39
N ASN A 175 -6.17 4.41 -13.91
CA ASN A 175 -6.86 3.46 -14.75
C ASN A 175 -7.82 2.58 -13.93
N LEU A 176 -8.92 2.15 -14.54
CA LEU A 176 -9.89 1.21 -13.92
C LEU A 176 -9.54 -0.25 -14.17
N TYR A 177 -8.66 -0.50 -15.16
CA TYR A 177 -8.19 -1.82 -15.53
C TYR A 177 -6.76 -1.74 -16.03
N THR A 178 -5.85 -2.52 -15.45
CA THR A 178 -4.45 -2.53 -15.85
C THR A 178 -4.20 -3.53 -16.96
N LEU A 179 -3.34 -3.18 -17.94
CA LEU A 179 -3.00 -4.06 -19.05
C LEU A 179 -2.28 -5.35 -18.62
N ARG A 180 -1.60 -5.33 -17.47
CA ARG A 180 -0.99 -6.54 -16.91
C ARG A 180 -2.04 -7.57 -16.45
N GLY A 181 -3.29 -7.15 -16.29
CA GLY A 181 -4.40 -7.92 -15.79
C GLY A 181 -4.54 -7.78 -14.27
N ALA A 182 -5.66 -7.24 -13.85
CA ALA A 182 -6.07 -7.13 -12.46
C ALA A 182 -7.61 -7.21 -12.44
N LYS A 183 -8.23 -7.33 -11.29
CA LYS A 183 -9.67 -7.17 -11.18
C LYS A 183 -10.06 -5.75 -11.60
N VAL A 184 -11.15 -5.64 -12.39
CA VAL A 184 -11.67 -4.33 -12.79
C VAL A 184 -12.15 -3.58 -11.56
N ARG A 185 -11.79 -2.30 -11.46
CA ARG A 185 -12.16 -1.41 -10.37
C ARG A 185 -13.59 -0.92 -10.55
N ASP A 186 -14.29 -0.69 -9.43
CA ASP A 186 -15.63 -0.10 -9.44
C ASP A 186 -15.53 1.44 -9.47
N ALA A 187 -15.66 2.01 -10.66
CA ALA A 187 -15.53 3.47 -10.85
C ALA A 187 -16.59 4.26 -10.07
N LEU A 188 -17.81 3.72 -9.94
CA LEU A 188 -18.89 4.40 -9.22
C LEU A 188 -18.67 4.35 -7.70
N ALA A 189 -18.28 3.18 -7.17
CA ALA A 189 -17.92 3.07 -5.76
C ALA A 189 -16.71 3.95 -5.44
N TRP A 190 -15.68 3.93 -6.29
CA TRP A 190 -14.48 4.75 -6.11
C TRP A 190 -14.79 6.25 -6.06
N SER A 191 -15.62 6.77 -6.96
CA SER A 191 -16.02 8.19 -6.91
C SER A 191 -16.72 8.55 -5.60
N ARG A 192 -17.61 7.69 -5.09
CA ARG A 192 -18.28 7.90 -3.80
C ARG A 192 -17.32 7.88 -2.61
N TYR A 193 -16.29 7.02 -2.64
CA TYR A 193 -15.25 7.00 -1.61
C TYR A 193 -14.41 8.28 -1.62
N ILE A 194 -14.11 8.83 -2.82
CA ILE A 194 -13.43 10.12 -2.95
C ILE A 194 -14.28 11.24 -2.36
N ASP A 195 -15.57 11.29 -2.67
CA ASP A 195 -16.50 12.29 -2.12
C ASP A 195 -16.56 12.19 -0.58
N SER A 196 -16.61 10.96 -0.05
CA SER A 196 -16.57 10.72 1.40
C SER A 196 -15.25 11.20 2.02
N ALA A 197 -14.11 10.89 1.40
CA ALA A 197 -12.79 11.34 1.86
C ALA A 197 -12.68 12.86 1.86
N LEU A 198 -13.17 13.53 0.81
CA LEU A 198 -13.20 14.99 0.74
C LEU A 198 -14.07 15.60 1.84
N SER A 199 -15.20 14.98 2.17
CA SER A 199 -16.04 15.40 3.29
C SER A 199 -15.31 15.31 4.64
N LEU A 200 -14.52 14.26 4.86
CA LEU A 200 -13.75 14.04 6.09
C LEU A 200 -12.62 15.06 6.29
N ILE A 201 -11.94 15.47 5.21
CA ILE A 201 -10.80 16.40 5.32
C ILE A 201 -11.21 17.88 5.38
N HIS A 202 -12.48 18.19 5.15
CA HIS A 202 -13.01 19.56 5.21
C HIS A 202 -13.69 19.92 6.55
N ILE A 203 -13.64 19.04 7.54
CA ILE A 203 -14.22 19.26 8.87
C ILE A 203 -13.22 19.94 9.83
#